data_ae413ef881e343cc41c70ea9061cb7dc
#
_entry.id   ae413ef881e343cc41c70ea9061cb7dc
#
_cell.length_a   1.000
_cell.length_b   1.000
_cell.length_c   1.000
_cell.angle_alpha   90.00
_cell.angle_beta   90.00
_cell.angle_gamma   90.00
#
_symmetry.space_group_name_H-M   'P 1'
#
loop_
_entity.id
_entity.type
_entity.pdbx_description
1 polymer ?
#
loop_
_entity_poly.entity_id
_entity_poly.type
_entity_poly.pdbx_seq_one_letter_code
_entity_poly.pdbx_strand_id
1 'polypeptide(L)'
;MRVSSLLGNWAESLHLSEVETARWRASGYLHDALREDDPEALRPKIPSRFGNWPPEMLHGPAVTEKLRSEGILDDELLSAIAYHSVGHKSLNRLGRALYCADFLEPGRMFRVEWCESMRARMPEELNNVTTEIVAARISYTIKHGLELYSESVGFWNALVNGR
;
A
#
# COMPACT_ATOMS: atom_id res chain seq x y z
N MET A 1 -4.19 2.62 -13.24
CA MET A 1 -3.29 3.62 -13.87
C MET A 1 -3.05 4.88 -13.02
N ARG A 2 -4.04 5.45 -12.32
CA ARG A 2 -3.86 6.70 -11.52
C ARG A 2 -2.84 6.58 -10.38
N VAL A 3 -2.82 5.45 -9.64
CA VAL A 3 -1.83 5.18 -8.59
C VAL A 3 -0.41 5.12 -9.15
N SER A 4 -0.21 4.42 -10.26
CA SER A 4 1.09 4.33 -10.95
C SER A 4 1.61 5.70 -11.41
N SER A 5 0.71 6.56 -11.95
CA SER A 5 1.09 7.92 -12.35
C SER A 5 1.48 8.77 -11.13
N LEU A 6 0.72 8.68 -10.04
CA LEU A 6 1.00 9.42 -8.81
C LEU A 6 2.37 9.03 -8.23
N LEU A 7 2.65 7.75 -8.14
CA LEU A 7 3.95 7.23 -7.70
C LEU A 7 5.11 7.68 -8.59
N GLY A 8 4.91 7.65 -9.91
CA GLY A 8 5.92 8.13 -10.85
C GLY A 8 6.24 9.60 -10.66
N ASN A 9 5.22 10.45 -10.51
CA ASN A 9 5.41 11.88 -10.28
C ASN A 9 6.15 12.14 -8.95
N TRP A 10 5.82 11.39 -7.88
CA TRP A 10 6.54 11.50 -6.61
C TRP A 10 7.99 11.03 -6.70
N ALA A 11 8.26 9.95 -7.44
CA ALA A 11 9.61 9.47 -7.67
C ALA A 11 10.46 10.51 -8.44
N GLU A 12 9.88 11.14 -9.44
CA GLU A 12 10.52 12.21 -10.22
C GLU A 12 10.79 13.46 -9.36
N SER A 13 9.81 13.89 -8.52
CA SER A 13 10.01 15.00 -7.58
C SER A 13 11.15 14.75 -6.60
N LEU A 14 11.35 13.50 -6.21
CA LEU A 14 12.45 13.06 -5.33
C LEU A 14 13.78 12.85 -6.08
N HIS A 15 13.82 13.15 -7.39
CA HIS A 15 14.98 12.92 -8.24
C HIS A 15 15.54 11.48 -8.16
N LEU A 16 14.65 10.49 -8.05
CA LEU A 16 15.07 9.09 -8.07
C LEU A 16 15.59 8.71 -9.47
N SER A 17 16.44 7.69 -9.53
CA SER A 17 16.93 7.16 -10.80
C SER A 17 15.77 6.67 -11.68
N GLU A 18 16.01 6.55 -12.99
CA GLU A 18 15.03 5.99 -13.93
C GLU A 18 14.57 4.59 -13.52
N VAL A 19 15.49 3.77 -13.02
CA VAL A 19 15.20 2.41 -12.52
C VAL A 19 14.27 2.46 -11.32
N GLU A 20 14.54 3.30 -10.33
CA GLU A 20 13.67 3.46 -9.16
C GLU A 20 12.31 4.06 -9.55
N THR A 21 12.28 5.05 -10.43
CA THR A 21 11.03 5.63 -10.92
C THR A 21 10.17 4.57 -11.63
N ALA A 22 10.78 3.73 -12.48
CA ALA A 22 10.10 2.61 -13.12
C ALA A 22 9.57 1.59 -12.08
N ARG A 23 10.34 1.31 -11.05
CA ARG A 23 9.98 0.42 -9.94
C ARG A 23 8.78 0.96 -9.14
N TRP A 24 8.76 2.27 -8.86
CA TRP A 24 7.63 2.92 -8.20
C TRP A 24 6.37 2.88 -9.08
N ARG A 25 6.49 3.16 -10.37
CA ARG A 25 5.36 3.04 -11.33
C ARG A 25 4.84 1.61 -11.40
N ALA A 26 5.73 0.62 -11.45
CA ALA A 26 5.38 -0.79 -11.50
C ALA A 26 4.58 -1.22 -10.26
N SER A 27 4.99 -0.80 -9.06
CA SER A 27 4.26 -1.11 -7.83
C SER A 27 2.81 -0.61 -7.88
N GLY A 28 2.61 0.63 -8.34
CA GLY A 28 1.28 1.22 -8.50
C GLY A 28 0.45 0.62 -9.64
N TYR A 29 1.09 0.00 -10.64
CA TYR A 29 0.39 -0.72 -11.70
C TYR A 29 -0.08 -2.11 -11.25
N LEU A 30 0.76 -2.79 -10.47
CA LEU A 30 0.59 -4.21 -10.14
C LEU A 30 -0.22 -4.46 -8.87
N HIS A 31 -0.29 -3.50 -7.91
CA HIS A 31 -0.86 -3.75 -6.58
C HIS A 31 -2.27 -4.34 -6.59
N ASP A 32 -3.10 -3.93 -7.53
CA ASP A 32 -4.50 -4.35 -7.71
C ASP A 32 -4.70 -5.31 -8.90
N ALA A 33 -3.64 -5.91 -9.47
CA ALA A 33 -3.71 -6.69 -10.71
C ALA A 33 -4.66 -7.92 -10.63
N LEU A 34 -4.91 -8.47 -9.44
CA LEU A 34 -5.82 -9.59 -9.21
C LEU A 34 -7.04 -9.20 -8.34
N ARG A 35 -7.37 -7.92 -8.27
CA ARG A 35 -8.45 -7.41 -7.40
C ARG A 35 -9.83 -7.91 -7.80
N GLU A 36 -10.05 -8.11 -9.09
CA GLU A 36 -11.33 -8.58 -9.64
C GLU A 36 -11.41 -10.12 -9.72
N ASP A 37 -10.33 -10.82 -9.36
CA ASP A 37 -10.31 -12.29 -9.36
C ASP A 37 -11.11 -12.84 -8.17
N ASP A 38 -11.66 -14.05 -8.33
CA ASP A 38 -12.38 -14.74 -7.27
C ASP A 38 -11.47 -14.98 -6.05
N PRO A 39 -11.77 -14.41 -4.88
CA PRO A 39 -10.96 -14.57 -3.68
C PRO A 39 -10.77 -16.03 -3.24
N GLU A 40 -11.77 -16.90 -3.46
CA GLU A 40 -11.66 -18.32 -3.11
C GLU A 40 -10.71 -19.07 -4.04
N ALA A 41 -10.53 -18.58 -5.28
CA ALA A 41 -9.51 -19.08 -6.20
C ALA A 41 -8.10 -18.53 -5.86
N LEU A 42 -8.01 -17.39 -5.16
CA LEU A 42 -6.74 -16.81 -4.72
C LEU A 42 -6.23 -17.44 -3.41
N ARG A 43 -7.12 -17.79 -2.48
CA ARG A 43 -6.79 -18.30 -1.14
C ARG A 43 -5.80 -19.45 -1.12
N PRO A 44 -5.92 -20.51 -1.96
CA PRO A 44 -4.95 -21.61 -1.96
C PRO A 44 -3.57 -21.24 -2.55
N LYS A 45 -3.45 -20.08 -3.19
CA LYS A 45 -2.22 -19.62 -3.85
C LYS A 45 -1.36 -18.70 -2.99
N ILE A 46 -1.84 -18.31 -1.81
CA ILE A 46 -1.16 -17.38 -0.91
C ILE A 46 -0.56 -18.11 0.29
N PRO A 47 0.52 -17.59 0.90
CA PRO A 47 1.08 -18.12 2.13
C PRO A 47 0.08 -18.15 3.28
N SER A 48 0.18 -19.16 4.15
CA SER A 48 -0.73 -19.39 5.27
C SER A 48 -0.86 -18.19 6.24
N ARG A 49 0.19 -17.36 6.35
CA ARG A 49 0.14 -16.13 7.17
C ARG A 49 -0.95 -15.13 6.73
N PHE A 50 -1.42 -15.22 5.48
CA PHE A 50 -2.53 -14.41 4.95
C PHE A 50 -3.86 -15.17 4.92
N GLY A 51 -3.88 -16.44 5.32
CA GLY A 51 -5.03 -17.33 5.18
C GLY A 51 -6.29 -16.84 5.90
N ASN A 52 -6.12 -16.12 7.01
CA ASN A 52 -7.22 -15.56 7.80
C ASN A 52 -7.63 -14.13 7.36
N TRP A 53 -7.00 -13.59 6.32
CA TRP A 53 -7.39 -12.28 5.82
C TRP A 53 -8.75 -12.34 5.09
N PRO A 54 -9.55 -11.26 5.16
CA PRO A 54 -10.82 -11.21 4.47
C PRO A 54 -10.63 -11.24 2.96
N PRO A 55 -11.63 -11.73 2.22
CA PRO A 55 -11.56 -11.95 0.77
C PRO A 55 -11.04 -10.75 -0.02
N GLU A 56 -11.50 -9.55 0.31
CA GLU A 56 -11.13 -8.31 -0.36
C GLU A 56 -9.65 -7.90 -0.21
N MET A 57 -8.91 -8.55 0.69
CA MET A 57 -7.49 -8.24 0.93
C MET A 57 -6.53 -9.29 0.36
N LEU A 58 -7.04 -10.38 -0.23
CA LEU A 58 -6.20 -11.49 -0.71
C LEU A 58 -5.46 -11.16 -2.02
N HIS A 59 -5.94 -10.19 -2.80
CA HIS A 59 -5.36 -9.86 -4.10
C HIS A 59 -3.89 -9.42 -4.01
N GLY A 60 -3.51 -8.58 -3.04
CA GLY A 60 -2.13 -8.13 -2.86
C GLY A 60 -1.15 -9.29 -2.62
N PRO A 61 -1.37 -10.15 -1.60
CA PRO A 61 -0.61 -11.39 -1.43
C PRO A 61 -0.57 -12.28 -2.67
N ALA A 62 -1.70 -12.44 -3.37
CA ALA A 62 -1.77 -13.28 -4.56
C ALA A 62 -0.95 -12.73 -5.74
N VAL A 63 -0.99 -11.41 -5.98
CA VAL A 63 -0.09 -10.76 -6.95
C VAL A 63 1.37 -11.04 -6.60
N THR A 64 1.72 -10.94 -5.33
CA THR A 64 3.09 -11.17 -4.86
C THR A 64 3.58 -12.59 -5.19
N GLU A 65 2.77 -13.61 -4.92
CA GLU A 65 3.13 -15.01 -5.22
C GLU A 65 3.19 -15.26 -6.74
N LYS A 66 2.30 -14.64 -7.51
CA LYS A 66 2.38 -14.70 -8.97
C LYS A 66 3.69 -14.09 -9.47
N LEU A 67 4.07 -12.91 -9.03
CA LEU A 67 5.33 -12.27 -9.41
C LEU A 67 6.55 -13.11 -9.01
N ARG A 68 6.55 -13.71 -7.81
CA ARG A 68 7.61 -14.64 -7.38
C ARG A 68 7.73 -15.84 -8.33
N SER A 69 6.62 -16.41 -8.75
CA SER A 69 6.60 -17.53 -9.68
C SER A 69 7.11 -17.17 -11.09
N GLU A 70 7.04 -15.89 -11.43
CA GLU A 70 7.58 -15.31 -12.68
C GLU A 70 9.05 -14.84 -12.54
N GLY A 71 9.69 -15.10 -11.39
CA GLY A 71 11.11 -14.82 -11.16
C GLY A 71 11.42 -13.43 -10.60
N ILE A 72 10.41 -12.67 -10.15
CA ILE A 72 10.65 -11.39 -9.48
C ILE A 72 11.11 -11.65 -8.04
N LEU A 73 12.33 -11.19 -7.70
CA LEU A 73 12.97 -11.38 -6.39
C LEU A 73 13.14 -10.07 -5.61
N ASP A 74 12.48 -9.01 -6.00
CA ASP A 74 12.49 -7.71 -5.33
C ASP A 74 11.61 -7.75 -4.07
N ASP A 75 12.17 -8.10 -2.93
CA ASP A 75 11.44 -8.27 -1.69
C ASP A 75 10.76 -6.99 -1.18
N GLU A 76 11.33 -5.81 -1.49
CA GLU A 76 10.72 -4.54 -1.11
C GLU A 76 9.47 -4.24 -1.95
N LEU A 77 9.54 -4.45 -3.27
CA LEU A 77 8.41 -4.33 -4.18
C LEU A 77 7.31 -5.33 -3.81
N LEU A 78 7.69 -6.58 -3.59
CA LEU A 78 6.75 -7.64 -3.22
C LEU A 78 6.08 -7.36 -1.87
N SER A 79 6.84 -6.89 -0.87
CA SER A 79 6.29 -6.49 0.43
C SER A 79 5.35 -5.28 0.30
N ALA A 80 5.71 -4.29 -0.51
CA ALA A 80 4.85 -3.14 -0.77
C ALA A 80 3.49 -3.59 -1.33
N ILE A 81 3.49 -4.48 -2.34
CA ILE A 81 2.27 -5.01 -2.97
C ILE A 81 1.49 -5.88 -1.98
N ALA A 82 2.14 -6.80 -1.25
CA ALA A 82 1.44 -7.69 -0.32
C ALA A 82 0.66 -6.94 0.77
N TYR A 83 1.22 -5.85 1.28
CA TYR A 83 0.67 -5.15 2.44
C TYR A 83 0.04 -3.79 2.12
N HIS A 84 -0.15 -3.43 0.84
CA HIS A 84 -0.66 -2.12 0.46
C HIS A 84 -2.03 -1.77 1.06
N SER A 85 -2.89 -2.78 1.29
CA SER A 85 -4.24 -2.56 1.84
C SER A 85 -4.26 -2.35 3.35
N VAL A 86 -3.42 -3.04 4.12
CA VAL A 86 -3.44 -3.03 5.60
C VAL A 86 -2.28 -2.25 6.21
N GLY A 87 -1.19 -2.06 5.45
CA GLY A 87 0.08 -1.57 5.98
C GLY A 87 0.83 -2.65 6.75
N HIS A 88 2.13 -2.48 6.94
CA HIS A 88 2.97 -3.38 7.74
C HIS A 88 4.22 -2.65 8.25
N LYS A 89 4.70 -3.04 9.41
CA LYS A 89 5.89 -2.44 10.06
C LYS A 89 7.17 -2.52 9.21
N SER A 90 7.26 -3.46 8.27
CA SER A 90 8.42 -3.61 7.38
C SER A 90 8.36 -2.72 6.13
N LEU A 91 7.28 -1.96 5.91
CA LEU A 91 7.18 -1.11 4.74
C LEU A 91 8.26 -0.03 4.75
N ASN A 92 9.11 -0.09 3.73
CA ASN A 92 10.12 0.90 3.43
C ASN A 92 9.53 2.13 2.73
N ARG A 93 10.37 2.97 2.12
CA ARG A 93 9.95 4.18 1.41
C ARG A 93 8.96 3.87 0.27
N LEU A 94 9.26 2.88 -0.58
CA LEU A 94 8.37 2.45 -1.66
C LEU A 94 7.03 1.95 -1.13
N GLY A 95 7.05 1.08 -0.12
CA GLY A 95 5.82 0.52 0.46
C GLY A 95 4.93 1.58 1.12
N ARG A 96 5.52 2.54 1.83
CA ARG A 96 4.78 3.68 2.39
C ARG A 96 4.20 4.58 1.29
N ALA A 97 4.96 4.83 0.24
CA ALA A 97 4.49 5.61 -0.90
C ALA A 97 3.32 4.92 -1.62
N LEU A 98 3.39 3.61 -1.86
CA LEU A 98 2.29 2.85 -2.45
C LEU A 98 1.03 2.88 -1.56
N TYR A 99 1.19 2.65 -0.25
CA TYR A 99 0.10 2.72 0.73
C TYR A 99 -0.60 4.08 0.70
N CYS A 100 0.18 5.18 0.65
CA CYS A 100 -0.36 6.52 0.54
C CYS A 100 -1.00 6.78 -0.82
N ALA A 101 -0.37 6.36 -1.92
CA ALA A 101 -0.85 6.60 -3.27
C ALA A 101 -2.18 5.90 -3.57
N ASP A 102 -2.34 4.65 -3.08
CA ASP A 102 -3.61 3.95 -3.17
C ASP A 102 -4.71 4.66 -2.37
N PHE A 103 -4.41 5.09 -1.14
CA PHE A 103 -5.38 5.79 -0.30
C PHE A 103 -5.75 7.18 -0.86
N LEU A 104 -4.77 7.92 -1.36
CA LEU A 104 -4.90 9.29 -1.87
C LEU A 104 -5.27 9.38 -3.36
N GLU A 105 -5.59 8.27 -4.01
CA GLU A 105 -5.90 8.23 -5.44
C GLU A 105 -6.99 9.25 -5.80
N PRO A 106 -6.74 10.15 -6.79
CA PRO A 106 -7.63 11.29 -7.07
C PRO A 106 -9.06 10.95 -7.49
N GLY A 107 -9.32 9.70 -7.89
CA GLY A 107 -10.68 9.24 -8.23
C GLY A 107 -11.52 8.85 -7.02
N ARG A 108 -10.95 8.79 -5.82
CA ARG A 108 -11.71 8.50 -4.61
C ARG A 108 -12.42 9.75 -4.11
N MET A 109 -13.76 9.74 -4.11
CA MET A 109 -14.61 10.85 -3.66
C MET A 109 -14.78 10.87 -2.14
N PHE A 110 -13.74 10.50 -1.39
CA PHE A 110 -13.74 10.45 0.06
C PHE A 110 -12.86 11.56 0.63
N ARG A 111 -13.40 12.41 1.52
CA ARG A 111 -12.67 13.51 2.19
C ARG A 111 -11.77 14.30 1.23
N VAL A 112 -12.33 14.74 0.11
CA VAL A 112 -11.58 15.27 -1.05
C VAL A 112 -10.57 16.34 -0.65
N GLU A 113 -10.99 17.38 0.08
CA GLU A 113 -10.10 18.47 0.52
C GLU A 113 -8.94 17.97 1.41
N TRP A 114 -9.23 17.03 2.32
CA TRP A 114 -8.20 16.44 3.16
C TRP A 114 -7.22 15.60 2.33
N CYS A 115 -7.72 14.79 1.42
CA CYS A 115 -6.86 14.01 0.50
C CYS A 115 -6.01 14.92 -0.39
N GLU A 116 -6.55 16.04 -0.85
CA GLU A 116 -5.79 17.05 -1.63
C GLU A 116 -4.68 17.66 -0.79
N SER A 117 -4.97 18.04 0.45
CA SER A 117 -3.96 18.58 1.36
C SER A 117 -2.84 17.56 1.66
N MET A 118 -3.18 16.27 1.81
CA MET A 118 -2.19 15.21 1.98
C MET A 118 -1.33 15.04 0.71
N ARG A 119 -1.96 15.02 -0.48
CA ARG A 119 -1.23 14.92 -1.74
C ARG A 119 -0.25 16.08 -1.97
N ALA A 120 -0.63 17.29 -1.58
CA ALA A 120 0.21 18.49 -1.71
C ALA A 120 1.49 18.44 -0.86
N ARG A 121 1.52 17.61 0.18
CA ARG A 121 2.67 17.40 1.08
C ARG A 121 3.54 16.22 0.67
N MET A 122 3.08 15.46 -0.31
CA MET A 122 3.82 14.30 -0.84
C MET A 122 4.73 14.73 -1.99
N PRO A 123 5.89 14.10 -2.16
CA PRO A 123 6.46 13.01 -1.34
C PRO A 123 7.37 13.51 -0.20
N GLU A 124 7.55 14.79 -0.01
CA GLU A 124 8.51 15.40 0.93
C GLU A 124 8.21 15.01 2.38
N GLU A 125 6.94 14.98 2.75
CA GLU A 125 6.48 14.62 4.09
C GLU A 125 5.95 13.18 4.19
N LEU A 126 6.49 12.26 3.41
CA LEU A 126 6.00 10.87 3.30
C LEU A 126 5.70 10.23 4.67
N ASN A 127 6.62 10.32 5.63
CA ASN A 127 6.43 9.69 6.94
C ASN A 127 5.28 10.33 7.75
N ASN A 128 5.16 11.64 7.72
CA ASN A 128 4.09 12.37 8.41
C ASN A 128 2.74 12.03 7.78
N VAL A 129 2.64 12.13 6.45
CA VAL A 129 1.42 11.81 5.70
C VAL A 129 1.01 10.35 5.92
N THR A 130 1.97 9.40 5.86
CA THR A 130 1.69 7.99 6.16
C THR A 130 1.09 7.83 7.55
N THR A 131 1.68 8.47 8.56
CA THR A 131 1.19 8.40 9.95
C THR A 131 -0.22 8.95 10.09
N GLU A 132 -0.53 10.08 9.45
CA GLU A 132 -1.87 10.69 9.48
C GLU A 132 -2.90 9.81 8.79
N ILE A 133 -2.56 9.19 7.66
CA ILE A 133 -3.45 8.23 6.97
C ILE A 133 -3.70 7.00 7.83
N VAL A 134 -2.66 6.40 8.43
CA VAL A 134 -2.82 5.23 9.31
C VAL A 134 -3.68 5.57 10.52
N ALA A 135 -3.46 6.74 11.16
CA ALA A 135 -4.29 7.20 12.27
C ALA A 135 -5.77 7.36 11.85
N ALA A 136 -6.02 7.97 10.70
CA ALA A 136 -7.38 8.14 10.18
C ALA A 136 -8.07 6.80 9.89
N ARG A 137 -7.35 5.83 9.32
CA ARG A 137 -7.87 4.47 9.04
C ARG A 137 -8.16 3.70 10.33
N ILE A 138 -7.25 3.70 11.29
CA ILE A 138 -7.45 3.04 12.60
C ILE A 138 -8.65 3.65 13.33
N SER A 139 -8.73 4.99 13.36
CA SER A 139 -9.86 5.70 13.98
C SER A 139 -11.20 5.34 13.32
N TYR A 140 -11.22 5.23 11.98
CA TYR A 140 -12.40 4.78 11.25
C TYR A 140 -12.79 3.34 11.62
N THR A 141 -11.83 2.42 11.63
CA THR A 141 -12.01 1.01 11.98
C THR A 141 -12.62 0.88 13.38
N ILE A 142 -12.05 1.56 14.38
CA ILE A 142 -12.55 1.54 15.78
C ILE A 142 -13.97 2.14 15.85
N LYS A 143 -14.19 3.30 15.22
CA LYS A 143 -15.50 3.98 15.25
C LYS A 143 -16.63 3.15 14.68
N HIS A 144 -16.33 2.27 13.71
CA HIS A 144 -17.34 1.43 13.04
C HIS A 144 -17.38 0.00 13.59
N GLY A 145 -16.65 -0.31 14.66
CA GLY A 145 -16.61 -1.65 15.27
C GLY A 145 -16.06 -2.73 14.35
N LEU A 146 -15.17 -2.35 13.41
CA LEU A 146 -14.53 -3.27 12.48
C LEU A 146 -13.27 -3.90 13.08
N GLU A 147 -12.85 -5.03 12.56
CA GLU A 147 -11.65 -5.72 13.01
C GLU A 147 -10.39 -4.88 12.72
N LEU A 148 -9.51 -4.76 13.71
CA LEU A 148 -8.22 -4.10 13.59
C LEU A 148 -7.10 -5.13 13.46
N TYR A 149 -6.50 -5.21 12.28
CA TYR A 149 -5.46 -6.19 11.98
C TYR A 149 -4.15 -5.90 12.70
N SER A 150 -3.47 -6.95 13.16
CA SER A 150 -2.17 -6.88 13.84
C SER A 150 -1.11 -6.16 13.00
N GLU A 151 -1.16 -6.31 11.68
CA GLU A 151 -0.29 -5.63 10.71
C GLU A 151 -0.46 -4.11 10.78
N SER A 152 -1.71 -3.62 10.79
CA SER A 152 -2.03 -2.19 10.90
C SER A 152 -1.57 -1.60 12.24
N VAL A 153 -1.74 -2.33 13.34
CA VAL A 153 -1.25 -1.96 14.67
C VAL A 153 0.28 -1.90 14.69
N GLY A 154 0.92 -2.94 14.15
CA GLY A 154 2.38 -2.99 14.03
C GLY A 154 2.94 -1.86 13.16
N PHE A 155 2.24 -1.49 12.08
CA PHE A 155 2.61 -0.38 11.21
C PHE A 155 2.52 0.96 11.94
N TRP A 156 1.41 1.21 12.64
CA TRP A 156 1.25 2.39 13.48
C TRP A 156 2.38 2.51 14.51
N ASN A 157 2.64 1.45 15.27
CA ASN A 157 3.69 1.45 16.28
C ASN A 157 5.09 1.73 15.68
N ALA A 158 5.39 1.18 14.50
CA ALA A 158 6.65 1.45 13.82
C ALA A 158 6.79 2.91 13.37
N LEU A 159 5.69 3.52 12.90
CA LEU A 159 5.68 4.93 12.47
C LEU A 159 5.86 5.91 13.64
N VAL A 160 5.24 5.65 14.80
CA VAL A 160 5.33 6.57 15.95
C VAL A 160 6.61 6.40 16.76
N ASN A 161 7.19 5.18 16.79
CA ASN A 161 8.46 4.91 17.49
C ASN A 161 9.69 5.31 16.68
N GLY A 162 9.56 5.50 15.37
CA GLY A 162 10.65 5.94 14.49
C GLY A 162 10.75 7.46 14.30
N ARG A 163 10.03 8.23 15.11
CA ARG A 163 10.04 9.71 15.11
C ARG A 163 11.16 10.27 15.96
#